data_aee384790e089f33b9ada9aaa3ad58de
#
_entry.id   aee384790e089f33b9ada9aaa3ad58de
#
_cell.length_a   1.000
_cell.length_b   1.000
_cell.length_c   1.000
_cell.angle_alpha   90.00
_cell.angle_beta   90.00
_cell.angle_gamma   90.00
#
_symmetry.space_group_name_H-M   'P 1'
#
loop_
_entity.id
_entity.type
_entity.pdbx_description
1 polymer ?
#
loop_
_entity_poly.entity_id
_entity_poly.type
_entity_poly.pdbx_seq_one_letter_code
_entity_poly.pdbx_strand_id
1 'polypeptide(L)'
;EIPLRLVGSEMCIRDSVGMACKDDKGEWVLINGNQTCLLFLYYIIKNRIATGKMQPTDFIVKTIVTTELIKAVADKNKIEMLDCYTGFKWIAREIRLREGKQQYIGGGEESYGFLAEDFVRDKDAVSACSLLAEICAWAKDQGKTLYDILMDIYVEYGFSKETTVNVVKPGKSGADEIKAMMDNFRANPPKEIGGSAVSLTKDYKTLKATDAKGNVTALDMPETSNVLQYFTEDGTKISVRPSGTEPKIKFYIEVKGEMGCPKCYASANAEAEKKVEAVRKSLGI
;
A
#
# COMPACT_ATOMS: atom_id res chain seq x y z
N GLU A 1 5.35 14.43 -36.68
CA GLU A 1 4.60 14.72 -35.45
C GLU A 1 4.35 13.40 -34.70
N ILE A 2 4.86 13.31 -33.48
CA ILE A 2 4.60 12.16 -32.61
C ILE A 2 3.16 12.30 -32.08
N PRO A 3 2.27 11.33 -32.31
CA PRO A 3 0.89 11.42 -31.82
C PRO A 3 0.86 11.60 -30.30
N LEU A 4 0.05 12.52 -29.80
CA LEU A 4 -0.10 12.83 -28.36
C LEU A 4 -0.33 11.60 -27.47
N ARG A 5 -0.99 10.56 -27.99
CA ARG A 5 -1.20 9.29 -27.27
C ARG A 5 0.07 8.44 -27.09
N LEU A 6 1.10 8.63 -27.92
CA LEU A 6 2.43 7.98 -27.73
C LEU A 6 3.20 8.66 -26.60
N VAL A 7 3.10 9.98 -26.49
CA VAL A 7 3.68 10.74 -25.39
C VAL A 7 3.10 10.30 -24.04
N GLY A 8 1.78 10.08 -23.98
CA GLY A 8 1.13 9.54 -22.78
C GLY A 8 1.59 8.13 -22.42
N SER A 9 1.81 7.25 -23.42
CA SER A 9 2.32 5.90 -23.21
C SER A 9 3.76 5.90 -22.70
N GLU A 10 4.62 6.78 -23.22
CA GLU A 10 6.02 6.91 -22.76
C GLU A 10 6.10 7.42 -21.31
N MET A 11 5.24 8.31 -20.91
CA MET A 11 5.19 8.77 -19.51
C MET A 11 4.83 7.62 -18.54
N CYS A 12 3.94 6.72 -18.94
CA CYS A 12 3.56 5.55 -18.12
C CYS A 12 4.64 4.47 -18.05
N ILE A 13 5.53 4.37 -19.05
CA ILE A 13 6.58 3.33 -19.13
C ILE A 13 7.73 3.59 -18.13
N ARG A 14 7.94 4.84 -17.69
CA ARG A 14 9.07 5.25 -16.85
C ARG A 14 8.70 5.56 -15.40
N ASP A 15 7.53 5.19 -14.96
CA ASP A 15 7.00 5.61 -13.66
C ASP A 15 6.91 4.48 -12.61
N SER A 16 7.12 3.25 -13.01
CA SER A 16 6.94 2.07 -12.15
C SER A 16 8.16 1.15 -12.21
N VAL A 17 8.53 0.56 -11.07
CA VAL A 17 9.64 -0.37 -10.94
C VAL A 17 9.15 -1.70 -10.39
N GLY A 18 9.38 -2.79 -11.13
CA GLY A 18 9.18 -4.16 -10.68
C GLY A 18 10.51 -4.83 -10.37
N MET A 19 10.50 -5.74 -9.41
CA MET A 19 11.69 -6.50 -9.05
C MET A 19 11.38 -7.98 -8.85
N ALA A 20 12.40 -8.82 -9.05
CA ALA A 20 12.41 -10.22 -8.70
C ALA A 20 13.69 -10.54 -7.93
N CYS A 21 13.62 -11.44 -6.96
CA CYS A 21 14.78 -11.94 -6.25
C CYS A 21 14.64 -13.45 -6.04
N LYS A 22 15.70 -14.09 -5.60
CA LYS A 22 15.65 -15.51 -5.21
C LYS A 22 15.20 -15.64 -3.76
N ASP A 23 14.31 -16.61 -3.52
CA ASP A 23 13.92 -17.00 -2.18
C ASP A 23 14.99 -17.89 -1.51
N ASP A 24 14.68 -18.42 -0.33
CA ASP A 24 15.54 -19.30 0.46
C ASP A 24 15.79 -20.67 -0.19
N LYS A 25 15.03 -21.04 -1.24
CA LYS A 25 15.20 -22.26 -2.04
C LYS A 25 15.95 -22.01 -3.34
N GLY A 26 16.27 -20.74 -3.63
CA GLY A 26 16.91 -20.32 -4.88
C GLY A 26 15.94 -20.14 -6.05
N GLU A 27 14.62 -20.19 -5.80
CA GLU A 27 13.59 -19.97 -6.80
C GLU A 27 13.31 -18.48 -6.99
N TRP A 28 13.00 -18.06 -8.23
CA TRP A 28 12.67 -16.67 -8.51
C TRP A 28 11.26 -16.32 -8.02
N VAL A 29 11.19 -15.29 -7.20
CA VAL A 29 9.93 -14.71 -6.71
C VAL A 29 9.80 -13.26 -7.13
N LEU A 30 8.57 -12.87 -7.51
CA LEU A 30 8.25 -11.48 -7.80
C LEU A 30 7.90 -10.76 -6.50
N ILE A 31 8.52 -9.62 -6.29
CA ILE A 31 8.21 -8.71 -5.18
C ILE A 31 7.07 -7.80 -5.62
N ASN A 32 5.95 -7.82 -4.91
CA ASN A 32 4.81 -6.97 -5.25
C ASN A 32 5.04 -5.50 -4.90
N GLY A 33 4.16 -4.60 -5.37
CA GLY A 33 4.33 -3.15 -5.17
C GLY A 33 4.29 -2.71 -3.71
N ASN A 34 3.51 -3.37 -2.85
CA ASN A 34 3.52 -3.12 -1.41
C ASN A 34 4.86 -3.47 -0.78
N GLN A 35 5.39 -4.65 -1.11
CA GLN A 35 6.70 -5.11 -0.66
C GLN A 35 7.84 -4.23 -1.18
N THR A 36 7.74 -3.80 -2.45
CA THR A 36 8.70 -2.87 -3.06
C THR A 36 8.75 -1.54 -2.30
N CYS A 37 7.59 -0.92 -2.09
CA CYS A 37 7.48 0.33 -1.35
C CYS A 37 8.01 0.18 0.09
N LEU A 38 7.65 -0.92 0.75
CA LEU A 38 8.12 -1.24 2.10
C LEU A 38 9.64 -1.38 2.17
N LEU A 39 10.26 -2.14 1.26
CA LEU A 39 11.72 -2.34 1.21
C LEU A 39 12.45 -1.00 1.00
N PHE A 40 11.97 -0.16 0.09
CA PHE A 40 12.57 1.14 -0.18
C PHE A 40 12.49 2.07 1.03
N LEU A 41 11.32 2.20 1.64
CA LEU A 41 11.15 3.04 2.83
C LEU A 41 11.93 2.50 4.02
N TYR A 42 11.92 1.20 4.24
CA TYR A 42 12.74 0.57 5.29
C TYR A 42 14.22 0.91 5.12
N TYR A 43 14.76 0.72 3.91
CA TYR A 43 16.16 1.04 3.61
C TYR A 43 16.47 2.51 3.86
N ILE A 44 15.68 3.44 3.32
CA ILE A 44 15.86 4.88 3.48
C ILE A 44 15.88 5.24 4.98
N ILE A 45 14.91 4.75 5.74
CA ILE A 45 14.77 5.01 7.16
C ILE A 45 15.99 4.49 7.93
N LYS A 46 16.33 3.21 7.77
CA LYS A 46 17.45 2.58 8.50
C LYS A 46 18.77 3.26 8.20
N ASN A 47 19.04 3.59 6.93
CA ASN A 47 20.32 4.22 6.58
C ASN A 47 20.38 5.70 7.00
N ARG A 48 19.28 6.46 6.95
CA ARG A 48 19.26 7.83 7.49
C ARG A 48 19.49 7.83 9.00
N ILE A 49 18.94 6.88 9.74
CA ILE A 49 19.19 6.71 11.16
C ILE A 49 20.67 6.34 11.40
N ALA A 50 21.19 5.32 10.72
CA ALA A 50 22.56 4.82 10.89
C ALA A 50 23.61 5.86 10.56
N THR A 51 23.34 6.76 9.59
CA THR A 51 24.26 7.82 9.18
C THR A 51 24.03 9.17 9.91
N GLY A 52 23.11 9.22 10.87
CA GLY A 52 22.77 10.44 11.59
C GLY A 52 22.09 11.53 10.75
N LYS A 53 21.55 11.16 9.58
CA LYS A 53 20.85 12.08 8.65
C LYS A 53 19.36 12.21 8.91
N MET A 54 18.78 11.34 9.77
CA MET A 54 17.37 11.41 10.13
C MET A 54 17.08 12.68 10.93
N GLN A 55 16.08 13.44 10.52
CA GLN A 55 15.65 14.67 11.19
C GLN A 55 14.23 14.48 11.77
N PRO A 56 13.89 15.19 12.86
CA PRO A 56 12.52 15.16 13.42
C PRO A 56 11.45 15.66 12.45
N THR A 57 11.86 16.39 11.42
CA THR A 57 10.99 16.92 10.37
C THR A 57 10.84 16.00 9.16
N ASP A 58 11.52 14.85 9.16
CA ASP A 58 11.43 13.89 8.07
C ASP A 58 10.05 13.21 8.06
N PHE A 59 9.45 13.07 6.89
CA PHE A 59 8.18 12.38 6.72
C PHE A 59 8.15 11.50 5.48
N ILE A 60 7.28 10.49 5.53
CA ILE A 60 6.98 9.59 4.41
C ILE A 60 5.51 9.66 4.05
N VAL A 61 5.17 9.26 2.81
CA VAL A 61 3.79 9.26 2.32
C VAL A 61 3.48 7.92 1.67
N LYS A 62 2.32 7.36 1.98
CA LYS A 62 1.75 6.23 1.23
C LYS A 62 0.30 6.48 0.84
N THR A 63 -0.23 5.67 -0.08
CA THR A 63 -1.67 5.75 -0.35
C THR A 63 -2.47 4.97 0.69
N ILE A 64 -3.74 5.35 0.86
CA ILE A 64 -4.67 4.67 1.80
C ILE A 64 -4.86 3.18 1.50
N VAL A 65 -4.56 2.72 0.28
CA VAL A 65 -4.67 1.30 -0.11
C VAL A 65 -3.34 0.55 -0.06
N THR A 66 -2.22 1.25 0.15
CA THR A 66 -0.90 0.65 0.37
C THR A 66 -0.83 0.04 1.77
N THR A 67 0.03 -0.97 1.96
CA THR A 67 0.13 -1.77 3.19
C THR A 67 0.31 -0.95 4.47
N GLU A 68 -0.35 -1.37 5.54
CA GLU A 68 -0.19 -0.78 6.89
C GLU A 68 1.15 -1.18 7.54
N LEU A 69 1.89 -2.10 6.95
CA LEU A 69 3.22 -2.46 7.46
C LEU A 69 4.20 -1.29 7.38
N ILE A 70 4.02 -0.40 6.39
CA ILE A 70 4.78 0.86 6.31
C ILE A 70 4.50 1.74 7.55
N LYS A 71 3.25 1.78 8.02
CA LYS A 71 2.91 2.49 9.26
C LYS A 71 3.61 1.87 10.46
N ALA A 72 3.65 0.55 10.57
CA ALA A 72 4.35 -0.12 11.66
C ALA A 72 5.86 0.22 11.67
N VAL A 73 6.49 0.30 10.49
CA VAL A 73 7.89 0.74 10.35
C VAL A 73 8.05 2.20 10.79
N ALA A 74 7.17 3.09 10.33
CA ALA A 74 7.21 4.52 10.67
C ALA A 74 7.04 4.75 12.18
N ASP A 75 6.02 4.14 12.78
CA ASP A 75 5.70 4.27 14.21
C ASP A 75 6.87 3.81 15.09
N LYS A 76 7.45 2.64 14.79
CA LYS A 76 8.59 2.09 15.55
C LYS A 76 9.83 2.97 15.46
N ASN A 77 10.03 3.65 14.33
CA ASN A 77 11.15 4.55 14.11
C ASN A 77 10.81 6.03 14.39
N LYS A 78 9.61 6.34 14.87
CA LYS A 78 9.12 7.69 15.24
C LYS A 78 9.18 8.69 14.07
N ILE A 79 8.80 8.24 12.89
CA ILE A 79 8.75 9.05 11.67
C ILE A 79 7.30 9.37 11.35
N GLU A 80 7.04 10.61 10.98
CA GLU A 80 5.72 11.02 10.52
C GLU A 80 5.37 10.30 9.21
N MET A 81 4.23 9.61 9.19
CA MET A 81 3.70 8.98 7.99
C MET A 81 2.33 9.55 7.65
N LEU A 82 2.16 9.91 6.40
CA LEU A 82 0.92 10.48 5.90
C LEU A 82 0.23 9.50 4.94
N ASP A 83 -1.07 9.37 5.11
CA ASP A 83 -1.95 8.70 4.16
C ASP A 83 -2.55 9.70 3.17
N CYS A 84 -2.52 9.36 1.89
CA CYS A 84 -3.18 10.15 0.85
C CYS A 84 -4.03 9.26 -0.07
N TYR A 85 -4.84 9.85 -0.93
CA TYR A 85 -5.58 9.10 -1.96
C TYR A 85 -4.64 8.45 -2.98
N THR A 86 -5.15 7.45 -3.70
CA THR A 86 -4.44 6.82 -4.82
C THR A 86 -4.20 7.81 -5.95
N GLY A 87 -3.03 7.72 -6.55
CA GLY A 87 -2.54 8.62 -7.59
C GLY A 87 -1.46 9.55 -7.05
N PHE A 88 -0.32 9.56 -7.74
CA PHE A 88 0.90 10.23 -7.27
C PHE A 88 0.74 11.75 -7.08
N LYS A 89 -0.27 12.37 -7.76
CA LYS A 89 -0.64 13.77 -7.53
C LYS A 89 -0.92 14.10 -6.06
N TRP A 90 -1.39 13.11 -5.29
CA TRP A 90 -1.70 13.30 -3.87
C TRP A 90 -0.44 13.25 -3.00
N ILE A 91 0.50 12.36 -3.33
CA ILE A 91 1.84 12.38 -2.71
C ILE A 91 2.51 13.73 -3.00
N ALA A 92 2.51 14.16 -4.26
CA ALA A 92 3.06 15.47 -4.66
C ALA A 92 2.40 16.66 -3.93
N ARG A 93 1.08 16.56 -3.67
CA ARG A 93 0.36 17.55 -2.86
C ARG A 93 0.89 17.61 -1.43
N GLU A 94 1.08 16.46 -0.77
CA GLU A 94 1.59 16.40 0.60
C GLU A 94 3.02 16.97 0.69
N ILE A 95 3.86 16.68 -0.30
CA ILE A 95 5.20 17.28 -0.43
C ILE A 95 5.08 18.81 -0.52
N ARG A 96 4.25 19.31 -1.44
CA ARG A 96 4.08 20.76 -1.67
C ARG A 96 3.58 21.51 -0.43
N LEU A 97 2.67 20.94 0.32
CA LEU A 97 2.10 21.59 1.51
C LEU A 97 3.12 21.74 2.65
N ARG A 98 4.16 20.92 2.64
CA ARG A 98 5.22 20.87 3.67
C ARG A 98 6.54 21.45 3.22
N GLU A 99 6.61 21.93 1.99
CA GLU A 99 7.82 22.52 1.40
C GLU A 99 8.37 23.64 2.28
N GLY A 100 9.67 23.59 2.58
CA GLY A 100 10.35 24.54 3.48
C GLY A 100 10.06 24.38 4.98
N LYS A 101 9.23 23.41 5.38
CA LYS A 101 8.89 23.12 6.80
C LYS A 101 9.31 21.72 7.23
N GLN A 102 9.10 20.75 6.38
CA GLN A 102 9.40 19.34 6.62
C GLN A 102 10.13 18.76 5.41
N GLN A 103 10.86 17.67 5.61
CA GLN A 103 11.60 16.99 4.56
C GLN A 103 10.92 15.68 4.18
N TYR A 104 10.43 15.60 2.96
CA TYR A 104 9.99 14.34 2.37
C TYR A 104 11.20 13.44 2.09
N ILE A 105 11.18 12.20 2.59
CA ILE A 105 12.28 11.26 2.40
C ILE A 105 11.92 10.06 1.52
N GLY A 106 10.64 9.83 1.25
CA GLY A 106 10.19 8.79 0.35
C GLY A 106 8.70 8.49 0.47
N GLY A 107 8.16 7.87 -0.56
CA GLY A 107 6.78 7.41 -0.59
C GLY A 107 6.42 6.73 -1.89
N GLY A 108 5.32 5.99 -1.86
CA GLY A 108 4.92 5.21 -3.01
C GLY A 108 3.52 4.63 -2.93
N GLU A 109 3.23 3.85 -3.95
CA GLU A 109 1.94 3.21 -4.19
C GLU A 109 2.11 1.69 -4.27
N GLU A 110 1.06 0.96 -3.96
CA GLU A 110 0.97 -0.49 -4.14
C GLU A 110 1.11 -0.93 -5.61
N SER A 111 0.94 0.01 -6.54
CA SER A 111 1.05 -0.19 -7.99
C SER A 111 2.45 0.06 -8.54
N TYR A 112 3.50 -0.14 -7.73
CA TYR A 112 4.92 -0.05 -8.10
C TYR A 112 5.45 1.36 -8.36
N GLY A 113 4.68 2.42 -8.13
CA GLY A 113 5.15 3.80 -8.19
C GLY A 113 5.90 4.18 -6.93
N PHE A 114 7.11 4.75 -7.07
CA PHE A 114 7.92 5.22 -5.95
C PHE A 114 8.65 6.51 -6.29
N LEU A 115 8.86 7.34 -5.28
CA LEU A 115 9.72 8.52 -5.33
C LEU A 115 10.56 8.59 -4.06
N ALA A 116 11.88 8.63 -4.23
CA ALA A 116 12.82 8.95 -3.17
C ALA A 116 13.12 10.45 -3.20
N GLU A 117 13.00 11.13 -2.05
CA GLU A 117 13.18 12.58 -1.93
C GLU A 117 12.22 13.41 -2.80
N ASP A 118 12.42 14.71 -2.87
CA ASP A 118 11.45 15.65 -3.45
C ASP A 118 11.96 16.42 -4.68
N PHE A 119 13.00 15.91 -5.33
CA PHE A 119 13.63 16.54 -6.51
C PHE A 119 12.71 16.60 -7.75
N VAL A 120 11.69 15.72 -7.81
CA VAL A 120 10.58 15.77 -8.78
C VAL A 120 9.24 15.64 -8.05
N ARG A 121 8.13 15.84 -8.76
CA ARG A 121 6.76 15.80 -8.17
C ARG A 121 5.91 14.67 -8.74
N ASP A 122 6.56 13.63 -9.22
CA ASP A 122 5.92 12.39 -9.67
C ASP A 122 6.84 11.22 -9.39
N LYS A 123 6.29 10.01 -9.44
CA LYS A 123 7.05 8.77 -9.37
C LYS A 123 8.12 8.72 -10.46
N ASP A 124 9.27 8.19 -10.12
CA ASP A 124 10.42 8.11 -11.03
C ASP A 124 11.08 6.73 -10.94
N ALA A 125 10.85 5.93 -11.98
CA ALA A 125 11.40 4.58 -12.05
C ALA A 125 12.92 4.57 -12.26
N VAL A 126 13.50 5.62 -12.83
CA VAL A 126 14.97 5.68 -13.07
C VAL A 126 15.69 5.79 -11.73
N SER A 127 15.30 6.74 -10.89
CA SER A 127 15.85 6.87 -9.54
C SER A 127 15.48 5.67 -8.65
N ALA A 128 14.27 5.11 -8.80
CA ALA A 128 13.87 3.92 -8.07
C ALA A 128 14.71 2.68 -8.45
N CYS A 129 15.07 2.51 -9.72
CA CYS A 129 15.99 1.45 -10.14
C CYS A 129 17.42 1.65 -9.58
N SER A 130 17.91 2.89 -9.55
CA SER A 130 19.19 3.22 -8.93
C SER A 130 19.17 2.91 -7.41
N LEU A 131 18.12 3.32 -6.72
CA LEU A 131 17.91 3.00 -5.32
C LEU A 131 17.82 1.49 -5.08
N LEU A 132 17.12 0.74 -5.96
CA LEU A 132 17.05 -0.71 -5.88
C LEU A 132 18.44 -1.36 -5.98
N ALA A 133 19.29 -0.90 -6.90
CA ALA A 133 20.65 -1.40 -7.04
C ALA A 133 21.47 -1.13 -5.76
N GLU A 134 21.32 0.04 -5.16
CA GLU A 134 21.94 0.40 -3.88
C GLU A 134 21.44 -0.51 -2.74
N ILE A 135 20.14 -0.77 -2.65
CA ILE A 135 19.55 -1.67 -1.65
C ILE A 135 20.08 -3.11 -1.83
N CYS A 136 20.24 -3.58 -3.07
CA CYS A 136 20.83 -4.87 -3.36
C CYS A 136 22.28 -4.97 -2.87
N ALA A 137 23.09 -3.94 -3.12
CA ALA A 137 24.46 -3.88 -2.63
C ALA A 137 24.52 -3.85 -1.10
N TRP A 138 23.71 -3.00 -0.48
CA TRP A 138 23.59 -2.91 0.98
C TRP A 138 23.16 -4.24 1.63
N ALA A 139 22.22 -4.95 1.04
CA ALA A 139 21.82 -6.27 1.51
C ALA A 139 22.99 -7.28 1.39
N LYS A 140 23.68 -7.27 0.26
CA LYS A 140 24.84 -8.14 0.02
C LYS A 140 26.00 -7.89 0.97
N ASP A 141 26.27 -6.64 1.34
CA ASP A 141 27.29 -6.29 2.33
C ASP A 141 26.99 -6.87 3.72
N GLN A 142 25.71 -7.16 4.01
CA GLN A 142 25.27 -7.85 5.21
C GLN A 142 25.19 -9.38 5.05
N GLY A 143 25.62 -9.92 3.88
CA GLY A 143 25.49 -11.35 3.57
C GLY A 143 24.06 -11.79 3.31
N LYS A 144 23.16 -10.88 2.93
CA LYS A 144 21.72 -11.08 2.75
C LYS A 144 21.29 -10.85 1.30
N THR A 145 20.15 -11.43 0.94
CA THR A 145 19.39 -11.11 -0.28
C THR A 145 18.29 -10.11 0.04
N LEU A 146 17.62 -9.57 -0.96
CA LEU A 146 16.41 -8.75 -0.78
C LEU A 146 15.28 -9.55 -0.10
N TYR A 147 15.20 -10.85 -0.40
CA TYR A 147 14.24 -11.74 0.24
C TYR A 147 14.52 -11.85 1.75
N ASP A 148 15.77 -12.02 2.14
CA ASP A 148 16.15 -12.08 3.56
C ASP A 148 15.79 -10.79 4.29
N ILE A 149 16.06 -9.62 3.67
CA ILE A 149 15.69 -8.33 4.24
C ILE A 149 14.16 -8.22 4.42
N LEU A 150 13.38 -8.69 3.44
CA LEU A 150 11.92 -8.69 3.55
C LEU A 150 11.44 -9.60 4.69
N MET A 151 12.04 -10.77 4.84
CA MET A 151 11.74 -11.69 5.96
C MET A 151 12.09 -11.07 7.31
N ASP A 152 13.21 -10.38 7.42
CA ASP A 152 13.59 -9.64 8.63
C ASP A 152 12.58 -8.54 8.99
N ILE A 153 12.10 -7.81 7.99
CA ILE A 153 11.05 -6.80 8.17
C ILE A 153 9.77 -7.45 8.72
N TYR A 154 9.35 -8.57 8.16
CA TYR A 154 8.18 -9.30 8.63
C TYR A 154 8.32 -9.80 10.07
N VAL A 155 9.49 -10.27 10.46
CA VAL A 155 9.76 -10.68 11.85
C VAL A 155 9.79 -9.48 12.80
N GLU A 156 10.41 -8.36 12.36
CA GLU A 156 10.59 -7.17 13.21
C GLU A 156 9.32 -6.35 13.38
N TYR A 157 8.50 -6.21 12.33
CA TYR A 157 7.34 -5.29 12.29
C TYR A 157 5.99 -5.97 12.16
N GLY A 158 5.97 -7.29 11.99
CA GLY A 158 4.79 -8.10 11.74
C GLY A 158 4.66 -8.51 10.28
N PHE A 159 3.91 -9.57 10.02
CA PHE A 159 3.66 -10.09 8.69
C PHE A 159 2.30 -9.60 8.18
N SER A 160 2.28 -9.12 6.95
CA SER A 160 1.07 -8.81 6.19
C SER A 160 1.10 -9.48 4.84
N LYS A 161 -0.05 -9.98 4.40
CA LYS A 161 -0.26 -10.44 3.02
C LYS A 161 -1.29 -9.55 2.34
N GLU A 162 -0.87 -8.93 1.26
CA GLU A 162 -1.72 -8.06 0.45
C GLU A 162 -2.16 -8.79 -0.83
N THR A 163 -3.42 -8.60 -1.18
CA THR A 163 -4.01 -9.14 -2.42
C THR A 163 -4.98 -8.11 -3.01
N THR A 164 -4.97 -7.98 -4.32
CA THR A 164 -5.93 -7.15 -5.04
C THR A 164 -6.86 -8.03 -5.88
N VAL A 165 -8.15 -7.94 -5.62
CA VAL A 165 -9.18 -8.61 -6.43
C VAL A 165 -9.86 -7.57 -7.32
N ASN A 166 -9.89 -7.84 -8.62
CA ASN A 166 -10.58 -7.00 -9.60
C ASN A 166 -11.86 -7.69 -10.04
N VAL A 167 -13.01 -7.09 -9.79
CA VAL A 167 -14.30 -7.54 -10.30
C VAL A 167 -14.66 -6.67 -11.49
N VAL A 168 -14.64 -7.27 -12.68
CA VAL A 168 -14.96 -6.60 -13.94
C VAL A 168 -16.42 -6.87 -14.29
N LYS A 169 -17.16 -5.82 -14.60
CA LYS A 169 -18.57 -5.89 -15.04
C LYS A 169 -18.68 -5.28 -16.45
N PRO A 170 -18.63 -6.09 -17.51
CA PRO A 170 -18.57 -5.56 -18.87
C PRO A 170 -19.89 -4.86 -19.27
N GLY A 171 -19.78 -3.89 -20.18
CA GLY A 171 -20.92 -3.18 -20.76
C GLY A 171 -21.45 -2.00 -19.92
N LYS A 172 -22.46 -1.33 -20.46
CA LYS A 172 -23.05 -0.14 -19.84
C LYS A 172 -23.74 -0.45 -18.51
N SER A 173 -24.42 -1.60 -18.41
CA SER A 173 -25.03 -2.11 -17.18
C SER A 173 -24.01 -2.38 -16.08
N GLY A 174 -22.77 -2.71 -16.44
CA GLY A 174 -21.71 -2.99 -15.48
C GLY A 174 -21.34 -1.80 -14.61
N ALA A 175 -21.37 -0.58 -15.14
CA ALA A 175 -21.15 0.63 -14.35
C ALA A 175 -22.27 0.85 -13.31
N ASP A 176 -23.52 0.58 -13.68
CA ASP A 176 -24.66 0.68 -12.77
C ASP A 176 -24.61 -0.41 -11.68
N GLU A 177 -24.20 -1.64 -12.04
CA GLU A 177 -23.98 -2.72 -11.06
C GLU A 177 -22.90 -2.35 -10.05
N ILE A 178 -21.76 -1.82 -10.49
CA ILE A 178 -20.67 -1.38 -9.61
C ILE A 178 -21.14 -0.25 -8.68
N LYS A 179 -21.91 0.69 -9.21
CA LYS A 179 -22.52 1.76 -8.40
C LYS A 179 -23.46 1.17 -7.35
N ALA A 180 -24.34 0.24 -7.75
CA ALA A 180 -25.24 -0.43 -6.82
C ALA A 180 -24.49 -1.23 -5.74
N MET A 181 -23.37 -1.90 -6.10
CA MET A 181 -22.50 -2.56 -5.11
C MET A 181 -21.97 -1.57 -4.08
N MET A 182 -21.43 -0.43 -4.52
CA MET A 182 -20.90 0.59 -3.59
C MET A 182 -21.99 1.20 -2.71
N ASP A 183 -23.18 1.45 -3.26
CA ASP A 183 -24.31 1.97 -2.51
C ASP A 183 -24.81 0.93 -1.49
N ASN A 184 -24.82 -0.36 -1.84
CA ASN A 184 -25.16 -1.44 -0.91
C ASN A 184 -24.11 -1.57 0.23
N PHE A 185 -22.82 -1.53 -0.06
CA PHE A 185 -21.78 -1.55 0.98
C PHE A 185 -21.89 -0.36 1.95
N ARG A 186 -22.41 0.79 1.51
CA ARG A 186 -22.67 1.94 2.38
C ARG A 186 -23.94 1.79 3.20
N ALA A 187 -25.02 1.32 2.56
CA ALA A 187 -26.31 1.15 3.23
C ALA A 187 -26.30 -0.01 4.23
N ASN A 188 -25.56 -1.07 3.91
CA ASN A 188 -25.48 -2.30 4.68
C ASN A 188 -24.00 -2.67 4.93
N PRO A 189 -23.26 -1.86 5.73
CA PRO A 189 -21.86 -2.16 6.00
C PRO A 189 -21.72 -3.52 6.70
N PRO A 190 -20.77 -4.37 6.27
CA PRO A 190 -20.55 -5.66 6.88
C PRO A 190 -20.14 -5.48 8.34
N LYS A 191 -20.74 -6.27 9.23
CA LYS A 191 -20.40 -6.29 10.66
C LYS A 191 -19.24 -7.24 10.97
N GLU A 192 -19.02 -8.20 10.07
CA GLU A 192 -17.97 -9.21 10.15
C GLU A 192 -17.41 -9.46 8.76
N ILE A 193 -16.09 -9.63 8.65
CA ILE A 193 -15.42 -9.98 7.39
C ILE A 193 -14.37 -11.05 7.71
N GLY A 194 -14.43 -12.17 6.96
CA GLY A 194 -13.48 -13.28 7.11
C GLY A 194 -13.49 -13.93 8.49
N GLY A 195 -14.61 -13.86 9.23
CA GLY A 195 -14.73 -14.41 10.58
C GLY A 195 -14.26 -13.46 11.69
N SER A 196 -13.92 -12.20 11.38
CA SER A 196 -13.52 -11.19 12.35
C SER A 196 -14.46 -9.99 12.32
N ALA A 197 -14.82 -9.47 13.51
CA ALA A 197 -15.72 -8.33 13.63
C ALA A 197 -15.08 -7.06 13.05
N VAL A 198 -15.90 -6.24 12.37
CA VAL A 198 -15.46 -4.93 11.85
C VAL A 198 -15.38 -3.94 13.01
N SER A 199 -14.19 -3.45 13.29
CA SER A 199 -13.90 -2.49 14.36
C SER A 199 -13.99 -1.04 13.90
N LEU A 200 -13.73 -0.75 12.61
CA LEU A 200 -13.74 0.60 12.05
C LEU A 200 -14.15 0.56 10.57
N THR A 201 -15.06 1.44 10.20
CA THR A 201 -15.43 1.71 8.80
C THR A 201 -15.08 3.14 8.45
N LYS A 202 -14.37 3.36 7.32
CA LYS A 202 -14.09 4.69 6.79
C LYS A 202 -14.81 4.86 5.46
N ASP A 203 -15.69 5.85 5.36
CA ASP A 203 -16.33 6.25 4.10
C ASP A 203 -15.77 7.60 3.63
N TYR A 204 -14.94 7.54 2.62
CA TYR A 204 -14.30 8.73 2.05
C TYR A 204 -15.24 9.57 1.18
N LYS A 205 -16.42 9.06 0.82
CA LYS A 205 -17.46 9.85 0.14
C LYS A 205 -18.14 10.83 1.10
N THR A 206 -18.26 10.44 2.36
CA THR A 206 -18.87 11.27 3.41
C THR A 206 -17.83 11.89 4.35
N LEU A 207 -16.54 11.54 4.19
CA LEU A 207 -15.44 11.90 5.08
C LEU A 207 -15.69 11.55 6.54
N LYS A 208 -16.23 10.35 6.77
CA LYS A 208 -16.57 9.85 8.12
C LYS A 208 -15.89 8.53 8.40
N ALA A 209 -15.40 8.38 9.62
CA ALA A 209 -15.01 7.12 10.21
C ALA A 209 -16.00 6.74 11.32
N THR A 210 -16.47 5.50 11.32
CA THR A 210 -17.42 4.98 12.31
C THR A 210 -16.81 3.77 12.98
N ASP A 211 -16.68 3.79 14.30
CA ASP A 211 -16.18 2.65 15.08
C ASP A 211 -17.28 1.60 15.35
N ALA A 212 -16.90 0.46 15.94
CA ALA A 212 -17.82 -0.62 16.28
C ALA A 212 -18.94 -0.22 17.28
N LYS A 213 -18.75 0.88 18.02
CA LYS A 213 -19.74 1.42 18.97
C LYS A 213 -20.68 2.43 18.32
N GLY A 214 -20.45 2.78 17.05
CA GLY A 214 -21.22 3.78 16.31
C GLY A 214 -20.75 5.22 16.52
N ASN A 215 -19.60 5.46 17.17
CA ASN A 215 -19.03 6.79 17.26
C ASN A 215 -18.49 7.23 15.91
N VAL A 216 -18.81 8.45 15.51
CA VAL A 216 -18.44 9.01 14.21
C VAL A 216 -17.40 10.11 14.41
N THR A 217 -16.30 10.00 13.67
CA THR A 217 -15.24 11.03 13.59
C THR A 217 -15.05 11.48 12.15
N ALA A 218 -14.59 12.72 11.96
CA ALA A 218 -14.25 13.24 10.63
C ALA A 218 -12.92 12.64 10.14
N LEU A 219 -12.85 12.35 8.83
CA LEU A 219 -11.59 12.03 8.16
C LEU A 219 -10.95 13.32 7.65
N ASP A 220 -9.70 13.56 8.04
CA ASP A 220 -8.91 14.69 7.54
C ASP A 220 -8.34 14.35 6.16
N MET A 221 -9.14 14.62 5.13
CA MET A 221 -8.79 14.36 3.74
C MET A 221 -9.16 15.58 2.88
N PRO A 222 -8.39 15.87 1.79
CA PRO A 222 -8.51 17.12 1.04
C PRO A 222 -9.83 17.28 0.27
N GLU A 223 -10.43 16.18 -0.11
CA GLU A 223 -11.68 16.13 -0.88
C GLU A 223 -12.38 14.79 -0.69
N THR A 224 -13.60 14.64 -1.15
CA THR A 224 -14.32 13.36 -1.11
C THR A 224 -13.81 12.40 -2.19
N SER A 225 -13.85 11.10 -1.90
CA SER A 225 -13.48 10.05 -2.85
C SER A 225 -14.43 8.85 -2.71
N ASN A 226 -14.73 8.17 -3.82
CA ASN A 226 -15.59 7.00 -3.78
C ASN A 226 -14.83 5.74 -3.31
N VAL A 227 -14.35 5.77 -2.07
CA VAL A 227 -13.63 4.69 -1.42
C VAL A 227 -14.32 4.34 -0.11
N LEU A 228 -14.38 3.04 0.20
CA LEU A 228 -14.74 2.51 1.52
C LEU A 228 -13.57 1.71 2.06
N GLN A 229 -13.33 1.79 3.36
CA GLN A 229 -12.39 0.92 4.06
C GLN A 229 -13.05 0.29 5.28
N TYR A 230 -12.75 -0.97 5.49
CA TYR A 230 -13.13 -1.74 6.66
C TYR A 230 -11.89 -2.27 7.36
N PHE A 231 -11.84 -2.13 8.67
CA PHE A 231 -10.81 -2.68 9.53
C PHE A 231 -11.47 -3.64 10.49
N THR A 232 -10.92 -4.82 10.65
CA THR A 232 -11.43 -5.83 11.58
C THR A 232 -10.56 -5.90 12.84
N GLU A 233 -11.06 -6.57 13.89
CA GLU A 233 -10.36 -6.71 15.16
C GLU A 233 -9.03 -7.51 15.03
N ASP A 234 -8.94 -8.45 14.06
CA ASP A 234 -7.71 -9.18 13.79
C ASP A 234 -6.70 -8.41 12.92
N GLY A 235 -6.98 -7.12 12.65
CA GLY A 235 -6.11 -6.24 11.89
C GLY A 235 -6.21 -6.37 10.37
N THR A 236 -7.18 -7.13 9.85
CA THR A 236 -7.44 -7.18 8.40
C THR A 236 -7.97 -5.83 7.91
N LYS A 237 -7.43 -5.33 6.80
CA LYS A 237 -7.89 -4.11 6.13
C LYS A 237 -8.43 -4.45 4.75
N ILE A 238 -9.61 -3.98 4.44
CA ILE A 238 -10.21 -4.08 3.12
C ILE A 238 -10.51 -2.68 2.60
N SER A 239 -10.02 -2.34 1.41
CA SER A 239 -10.35 -1.09 0.73
C SER A 239 -11.13 -1.41 -0.55
N VAL A 240 -12.29 -0.80 -0.71
CA VAL A 240 -13.18 -1.02 -1.87
C VAL A 240 -13.22 0.27 -2.68
N ARG A 241 -12.83 0.18 -3.96
CA ARG A 241 -12.73 1.34 -4.84
C ARG A 241 -13.14 1.00 -6.28
N PRO A 242 -14.17 1.64 -6.84
CA PRO A 242 -14.47 1.53 -8.26
C PRO A 242 -13.38 2.24 -9.10
N SER A 243 -13.12 1.73 -10.29
CA SER A 243 -12.28 2.42 -11.27
C SER A 243 -13.01 3.64 -11.83
N GLY A 244 -12.29 4.74 -12.04
CA GLY A 244 -12.86 5.93 -12.68
C GLY A 244 -12.93 5.85 -14.21
N THR A 245 -12.21 4.90 -14.82
CA THR A 245 -12.03 4.83 -16.29
C THR A 245 -12.54 3.54 -16.91
N GLU A 246 -12.75 2.50 -16.10
CA GLU A 246 -13.13 1.17 -16.58
C GLU A 246 -14.26 0.62 -15.71
N PRO A 247 -15.16 -0.23 -16.26
CA PRO A 247 -16.25 -0.83 -15.50
C PRO A 247 -15.73 -1.98 -14.62
N LYS A 248 -14.92 -1.63 -13.63
CA LYS A 248 -14.36 -2.55 -12.64
C LYS A 248 -14.35 -1.93 -11.25
N ILE A 249 -14.45 -2.79 -10.25
CA ILE A 249 -14.27 -2.44 -8.84
C ILE A 249 -13.10 -3.24 -8.28
N LYS A 250 -12.25 -2.59 -7.52
CA LYS A 250 -11.07 -3.17 -6.89
C LYS A 250 -11.30 -3.35 -5.41
N PHE A 251 -10.92 -4.52 -4.90
CA PHE A 251 -10.84 -4.83 -3.49
C PHE A 251 -9.36 -5.03 -3.15
N TYR A 252 -8.83 -4.15 -2.34
CA TYR A 252 -7.48 -4.28 -1.78
C TYR A 252 -7.64 -4.93 -0.40
N ILE A 253 -7.12 -6.13 -0.26
CA ILE A 253 -7.23 -6.94 0.96
C ILE A 253 -5.84 -7.04 1.56
N GLU A 254 -5.69 -6.65 2.80
CA GLU A 254 -4.50 -6.86 3.61
C GLU A 254 -4.89 -7.66 4.84
N VAL A 255 -4.30 -8.85 5.01
CA VAL A 255 -4.51 -9.68 6.19
C VAL A 255 -3.24 -9.72 7.03
N LYS A 256 -3.39 -9.69 8.35
CA LYS A 256 -2.28 -9.84 9.29
C LYS A 256 -2.05 -11.32 9.59
N GLY A 257 -0.78 -11.68 9.72
CA GLY A 257 -0.33 -12.99 10.15
C GLY A 257 0.77 -12.87 11.19
N GLU A 258 1.07 -13.99 11.85
CA GLU A 258 2.18 -14.08 12.78
C GLU A 258 3.35 -14.78 12.12
N MET A 259 4.54 -14.21 12.26
CA MET A 259 5.78 -14.76 11.72
C MET A 259 6.92 -14.58 12.74
N GLY A 260 7.18 -15.62 13.53
CA GLY A 260 8.19 -15.58 14.58
C GLY A 260 9.63 -15.77 14.09
N CYS A 261 9.83 -16.24 12.85
CA CYS A 261 11.16 -16.47 12.26
C CYS A 261 11.09 -16.41 10.72
N PRO A 262 12.22 -16.09 10.02
CA PRO A 262 12.25 -16.06 8.55
C PRO A 262 11.80 -17.39 7.89
N LYS A 263 12.20 -18.52 8.45
CA LYS A 263 11.83 -19.86 7.95
C LYS A 263 10.35 -20.21 8.14
N CYS A 264 9.61 -19.42 8.94
CA CYS A 264 8.18 -19.60 9.19
C CYS A 264 7.31 -18.99 8.06
N TYR A 265 7.92 -18.32 7.07
CA TYR A 265 7.19 -17.61 6.02
C TYR A 265 6.20 -18.50 5.26
N ALA A 266 6.60 -19.69 4.86
CA ALA A 266 5.74 -20.59 4.09
C ALA A 266 4.44 -20.93 4.83
N SER A 267 4.51 -21.23 6.14
CA SER A 267 3.33 -21.51 6.95
C SER A 267 2.49 -20.24 7.20
N ALA A 268 3.14 -19.13 7.55
CA ALA A 268 2.45 -17.85 7.77
C ALA A 268 1.71 -17.38 6.49
N ASN A 269 2.36 -17.52 5.32
CA ASN A 269 1.76 -17.19 4.04
C ASN A 269 0.57 -18.09 3.72
N ALA A 270 0.67 -19.41 3.96
CA ALA A 270 -0.43 -20.35 3.73
C ALA A 270 -1.66 -20.07 4.63
N GLU A 271 -1.43 -19.67 5.87
CA GLU A 271 -2.51 -19.23 6.78
C GLU A 271 -3.13 -17.91 6.34
N ALA A 272 -2.31 -16.96 5.92
CA ALA A 272 -2.80 -15.70 5.39
C ALA A 272 -3.62 -15.90 4.09
N GLU A 273 -3.24 -16.84 3.23
CA GLU A 273 -4.05 -17.21 2.05
C GLU A 273 -5.43 -17.73 2.42
N LYS A 274 -5.53 -18.57 3.44
CA LYS A 274 -6.83 -19.03 3.95
C LYS A 274 -7.68 -17.87 4.46
N LYS A 275 -7.07 -16.90 5.16
CA LYS A 275 -7.76 -15.69 5.61
C LYS A 275 -8.23 -14.85 4.42
N VAL A 276 -7.40 -14.66 3.40
CA VAL A 276 -7.79 -13.95 2.16
C VAL A 276 -9.00 -14.60 1.51
N GLU A 277 -9.01 -15.93 1.39
CA GLU A 277 -10.16 -16.66 0.83
C GLU A 277 -11.42 -16.53 1.69
N ALA A 278 -11.29 -16.54 3.02
CA ALA A 278 -12.42 -16.28 3.93
C ALA A 278 -12.98 -14.86 3.75
N VAL A 279 -12.10 -13.85 3.61
CA VAL A 279 -12.50 -12.47 3.30
C VAL A 279 -13.23 -12.38 1.97
N ARG A 280 -12.67 -12.98 0.91
CA ARG A 280 -13.30 -12.99 -0.42
C ARG A 280 -14.70 -13.61 -0.38
N LYS A 281 -14.84 -14.76 0.27
CA LYS A 281 -16.11 -15.47 0.44
C LYS A 281 -17.13 -14.62 1.20
N SER A 282 -16.72 -13.95 2.28
CA SER A 282 -17.63 -13.10 3.07
C SER A 282 -18.11 -11.86 2.32
N LEU A 283 -17.33 -11.36 1.36
CA LEU A 283 -17.67 -10.22 0.51
C LEU A 283 -18.36 -10.61 -0.81
N GLY A 284 -18.45 -11.91 -1.14
CA GLY A 284 -19.04 -12.41 -2.38
C GLY A 284 -18.20 -12.09 -3.63
N ILE A 285 -16.86 -12.11 -3.54
CA ILE A 285 -15.92 -11.74 -4.61
C ILE A 285 -14.89 -12.82 -4.89
#